data_3f81d9459bc8bbfac7704a5d794a2ad2
#
_entry.id   3f81d9459bc8bbfac7704a5d794a2ad2
#
_cell.length_a   1.000
_cell.length_b   1.000
_cell.length_c   1.000
_cell.angle_alpha   90.00
_cell.angle_beta   90.00
_cell.angle_gamma   90.00
#
_symmetry.space_group_name_H-M   'P 1'
#
loop_
_entity.id
_entity.type
_entity.pdbx_description
1 polymer ?
#
loop_
_entity_poly.entity_id
_entity_poly.type
_entity_poly.pdbx_seq_one_letter_code
_entity_poly.pdbx_strand_id
1 'polypeptide(L)'
;MTKTMLITGASRGIGAATARLAAQRGWDVAVNYARNAAAAEAVVADVRKAGRKAVAIQADVGKPDAVARLFKTFDAEFGRLDGFVNNAGILDKAAKFVDMDAARLQRILDVNTVGAFVAAQEAARRMSTRLGGKGGVIVNMSSAAAKLGGANEAIDYALSKGAIDTMTIGMAKELASEGIRVNAVRPGMIDTDIQRDTGIPDRVQRAVPLIPMLRGGTAEEVADAVLWLMSDQSSYCTGLLLDVTGGRGL
;
A
#
# COMPACT_ATOMS: atom_id res chain seq x y z
N MET A 1 -1.54 -21.83 13.40
CA MET A 1 -1.58 -21.65 11.92
C MET A 1 -0.73 -20.46 11.54
N THR A 2 -0.04 -20.52 10.43
CA THR A 2 0.72 -19.39 9.90
C THR A 2 -0.22 -18.31 9.41
N LYS A 3 0.06 -17.03 9.72
CA LYS A 3 -0.69 -15.89 9.18
C LYS A 3 -0.31 -15.67 7.70
N THR A 4 -1.29 -15.29 6.88
CA THR A 4 -1.12 -15.05 5.45
C THR A 4 -1.42 -13.60 5.07
N MET A 5 -0.64 -13.05 4.16
CA MET A 5 -0.73 -11.65 3.75
C MET A 5 -0.75 -11.51 2.23
N LEU A 6 -1.60 -10.65 1.70
CA LEU A 6 -1.55 -10.17 0.33
C LEU A 6 -1.04 -8.72 0.32
N ILE A 7 -0.06 -8.44 -0.53
CA ILE A 7 0.49 -7.08 -0.71
C ILE A 7 0.37 -6.69 -2.18
N THR A 8 -0.38 -5.63 -2.48
CA THR A 8 -0.48 -5.12 -3.84
C THR A 8 0.72 -4.25 -4.20
N GLY A 9 1.19 -4.32 -5.46
CA GLY A 9 2.35 -3.57 -5.93
C GLY A 9 3.65 -3.92 -5.20
N ALA A 10 3.86 -5.20 -4.89
CA ALA A 10 4.93 -5.67 -4.01
C ALA A 10 6.23 -6.09 -4.73
N SER A 11 6.36 -5.81 -6.04
CA SER A 11 7.59 -6.15 -6.78
C SER A 11 8.75 -5.18 -6.55
N ARG A 12 8.51 -3.98 -5.99
CA ARG A 12 9.53 -2.94 -5.72
C ARG A 12 9.15 -2.05 -4.52
N GLY A 13 10.07 -1.20 -4.11
CA GLY A 13 9.85 -0.15 -3.12
C GLY A 13 9.28 -0.65 -1.79
N ILE A 14 8.36 0.11 -1.22
CA ILE A 14 7.74 -0.16 0.09
C ILE A 14 7.07 -1.53 0.12
N GLY A 15 6.35 -1.91 -0.94
CA GLY A 15 5.68 -3.21 -1.02
C GLY A 15 6.65 -4.38 -0.93
N ALA A 16 7.79 -4.31 -1.64
CA ALA A 16 8.83 -5.34 -1.59
C ALA A 16 9.53 -5.40 -0.23
N ALA A 17 9.85 -4.25 0.37
CA ALA A 17 10.40 -4.18 1.73
C ALA A 17 9.43 -4.79 2.75
N THR A 18 8.13 -4.46 2.63
CA THR A 18 7.09 -5.03 3.49
C THR A 18 7.00 -6.55 3.34
N ALA A 19 7.07 -7.09 2.11
CA ALA A 19 7.02 -8.53 1.87
C ALA A 19 8.19 -9.27 2.52
N ARG A 20 9.42 -8.76 2.36
CA ARG A 20 10.63 -9.33 2.96
C ARG A 20 10.57 -9.31 4.49
N LEU A 21 10.20 -8.17 5.05
CA LEU A 21 10.11 -8.01 6.51
C LEU A 21 8.96 -8.84 7.10
N ALA A 22 7.82 -8.97 6.40
CA ALA A 22 6.71 -9.83 6.79
C ALA A 22 7.15 -11.29 6.90
N ALA A 23 7.95 -11.78 5.93
CA ALA A 23 8.50 -13.12 5.97
C ALA A 23 9.38 -13.36 7.20
N GLN A 24 10.26 -12.41 7.55
CA GLN A 24 11.10 -12.48 8.76
C GLN A 24 10.25 -12.51 10.04
N ARG A 25 9.04 -11.93 10.01
CA ARG A 25 8.06 -11.95 11.13
C ARG A 25 7.08 -13.12 11.05
N GLY A 26 7.33 -14.12 10.20
CA GLY A 26 6.59 -15.37 10.16
C GLY A 26 5.33 -15.39 9.27
N TRP A 27 5.13 -14.41 8.39
CA TRP A 27 4.02 -14.39 7.45
C TRP A 27 4.32 -15.13 6.16
N ASP A 28 3.34 -15.84 5.63
CA ASP A 28 3.31 -16.27 4.24
C ASP A 28 2.76 -15.14 3.36
N VAL A 29 3.33 -14.90 2.19
CA VAL A 29 3.10 -13.66 1.43
C VAL A 29 2.73 -13.91 -0.01
N ALA A 30 1.60 -13.35 -0.45
CA ALA A 30 1.29 -13.18 -1.88
C ALA A 30 1.83 -11.83 -2.36
N VAL A 31 2.70 -11.86 -3.34
CA VAL A 31 3.36 -10.71 -3.96
C VAL A 31 2.61 -10.33 -5.24
N ASN A 32 1.73 -9.33 -5.19
CA ASN A 32 1.08 -8.86 -6.41
C ASN A 32 1.98 -7.89 -7.18
N TYR A 33 1.96 -8.00 -8.49
CA TYR A 33 2.63 -7.10 -9.42
C TYR A 33 1.81 -6.88 -10.70
N ALA A 34 2.06 -5.76 -11.39
CA ALA A 34 1.35 -5.45 -12.64
C ALA A 34 2.16 -5.88 -13.88
N ARG A 35 3.47 -5.56 -13.95
CA ARG A 35 4.27 -5.67 -15.19
C ARG A 35 5.59 -6.42 -15.01
N ASN A 36 6.33 -6.20 -13.96
CA ASN A 36 7.68 -6.74 -13.81
C ASN A 36 7.67 -8.07 -13.04
N ALA A 37 7.52 -9.16 -13.78
CA ALA A 37 7.52 -10.52 -13.23
C ALA A 37 8.86 -10.87 -12.57
N ALA A 38 9.99 -10.53 -13.22
CA ALA A 38 11.31 -10.86 -12.68
C ALA A 38 11.56 -10.20 -11.32
N ALA A 39 11.16 -8.94 -11.15
CA ALA A 39 11.27 -8.26 -9.86
C ALA A 39 10.34 -8.88 -8.79
N ALA A 40 9.14 -9.31 -9.16
CA ALA A 40 8.23 -9.99 -8.23
C ALA A 40 8.79 -11.36 -7.80
N GLU A 41 9.32 -12.14 -8.74
CA GLU A 41 9.94 -13.44 -8.44
C GLU A 41 11.19 -13.31 -7.57
N ALA A 42 11.97 -12.24 -7.71
CA ALA A 42 13.09 -11.96 -6.81
C ALA A 42 12.59 -11.75 -5.36
N VAL A 43 11.49 -11.00 -5.17
CA VAL A 43 10.89 -10.84 -3.84
C VAL A 43 10.36 -12.17 -3.31
N VAL A 44 9.70 -12.97 -4.14
CA VAL A 44 9.22 -14.31 -3.77
C VAL A 44 10.39 -15.20 -3.33
N ALA A 45 11.52 -15.15 -4.05
CA ALA A 45 12.71 -15.91 -3.68
C ALA A 45 13.25 -15.50 -2.30
N ASP A 46 13.29 -14.18 -2.00
CA ASP A 46 13.70 -13.67 -0.69
C ASP A 46 12.78 -14.16 0.44
N VAL A 47 11.46 -14.13 0.22
CA VAL A 47 10.46 -14.61 1.18
C VAL A 47 10.64 -16.12 1.43
N ARG A 48 10.83 -16.90 0.36
CA ARG A 48 11.07 -18.34 0.46
C ARG A 48 12.39 -18.67 1.17
N LYS A 49 13.43 -17.87 0.94
CA LYS A 49 14.72 -17.99 1.67
C LYS A 49 14.56 -17.76 3.17
N ALA A 50 13.59 -16.94 3.59
CA ALA A 50 13.23 -16.78 5.00
C ALA A 50 12.34 -17.92 5.54
N GLY A 51 12.15 -19.00 4.79
CA GLY A 51 11.38 -20.19 5.20
C GLY A 51 9.85 -19.99 5.14
N ARG A 52 9.37 -19.01 4.37
CA ARG A 52 7.94 -18.72 4.25
C ARG A 52 7.39 -19.09 2.86
N LYS A 53 6.09 -19.43 2.81
CA LYS A 53 5.40 -19.61 1.52
C LYS A 53 5.26 -18.26 0.83
N ALA A 54 5.57 -18.21 -0.47
CA ALA A 54 5.29 -17.04 -1.30
C ALA A 54 4.93 -17.40 -2.72
N VAL A 55 4.05 -16.58 -3.33
CA VAL A 55 3.62 -16.69 -4.72
C VAL A 55 3.56 -15.29 -5.33
N ALA A 56 4.08 -15.13 -6.55
CA ALA A 56 3.89 -13.93 -7.36
C ALA A 56 2.55 -14.03 -8.12
N ILE A 57 1.70 -13.01 -8.01
CA ILE A 57 0.39 -12.99 -8.69
C ILE A 57 0.29 -11.73 -9.55
N GLN A 58 0.23 -11.93 -10.87
CA GLN A 58 0.08 -10.81 -11.81
C GLN A 58 -1.36 -10.29 -11.82
N ALA A 59 -1.54 -9.02 -11.51
CA ALA A 59 -2.80 -8.31 -11.69
C ALA A 59 -2.55 -6.79 -11.72
N ASP A 60 -3.16 -6.11 -12.68
CA ASP A 60 -3.26 -4.65 -12.69
C ASP A 60 -4.46 -4.23 -11.83
N VAL A 61 -4.19 -3.64 -10.66
CA VAL A 61 -5.26 -3.26 -9.73
C VAL A 61 -6.17 -2.15 -10.26
N GLY A 62 -5.73 -1.37 -11.26
CA GLY A 62 -6.58 -0.40 -11.95
C GLY A 62 -7.70 -1.05 -12.78
N LYS A 63 -7.79 -2.38 -12.80
CA LYS A 63 -8.81 -3.14 -13.53
C LYS A 63 -9.59 -4.03 -12.56
N PRO A 64 -10.86 -3.73 -12.25
CA PRO A 64 -11.66 -4.49 -11.29
C PRO A 64 -11.68 -5.99 -11.52
N ASP A 65 -11.81 -6.43 -12.79
CA ASP A 65 -11.79 -7.86 -13.13
C ASP A 65 -10.43 -8.53 -12.81
N ALA A 66 -9.33 -7.79 -12.93
CA ALA A 66 -8.02 -8.31 -12.56
C ALA A 66 -7.88 -8.43 -11.05
N VAL A 67 -8.48 -7.51 -10.28
CA VAL A 67 -8.55 -7.61 -8.82
C VAL A 67 -9.33 -8.85 -8.40
N ALA A 68 -10.49 -9.12 -8.98
CA ALA A 68 -11.25 -10.33 -8.69
C ALA A 68 -10.44 -11.62 -8.94
N ARG A 69 -9.70 -11.68 -10.08
CA ARG A 69 -8.79 -12.80 -10.37
C ARG A 69 -7.63 -12.90 -9.37
N LEU A 70 -7.04 -11.76 -8.96
CA LEU A 70 -5.99 -11.72 -7.94
C LEU A 70 -6.43 -12.43 -6.67
N PHE A 71 -7.57 -12.04 -6.14
CA PHE A 71 -8.08 -12.63 -4.89
C PHE A 71 -8.51 -14.08 -5.05
N LYS A 72 -9.07 -14.48 -6.19
CA LYS A 72 -9.37 -15.88 -6.49
C LYS A 72 -8.11 -16.75 -6.50
N THR A 73 -7.02 -16.27 -7.11
CA THR A 73 -5.73 -16.96 -7.09
C THR A 73 -5.15 -17.01 -5.68
N PHE A 74 -5.25 -15.91 -4.92
CA PHE A 74 -4.86 -15.90 -3.51
C PHE A 74 -5.60 -16.95 -2.69
N ASP A 75 -6.92 -17.07 -2.85
CA ASP A 75 -7.74 -18.05 -2.14
C ASP A 75 -7.31 -19.48 -2.43
N ALA A 76 -7.02 -19.80 -3.71
CA ALA A 76 -6.56 -21.12 -4.12
C ALA A 76 -5.18 -21.47 -3.52
N GLU A 77 -4.30 -20.49 -3.37
CA GLU A 77 -2.95 -20.68 -2.84
C GLU A 77 -2.88 -20.71 -1.31
N PHE A 78 -3.61 -19.84 -0.63
CA PHE A 78 -3.45 -19.62 0.80
C PHE A 78 -4.68 -19.97 1.62
N GLY A 79 -5.87 -19.97 1.05
CA GLY A 79 -7.13 -20.35 1.66
C GLY A 79 -7.69 -19.33 2.67
N ARG A 80 -6.85 -18.54 3.34
CA ARG A 80 -7.26 -17.55 4.34
C ARG A 80 -6.45 -16.27 4.17
N LEU A 81 -7.09 -15.12 4.38
CA LEU A 81 -6.45 -13.82 4.37
C LEU A 81 -6.49 -13.21 5.78
N ASP A 82 -5.31 -13.08 6.42
CA ASP A 82 -5.17 -12.48 7.75
C ASP A 82 -4.72 -11.02 7.69
N GLY A 83 -3.96 -10.65 6.66
CA GLY A 83 -3.45 -9.29 6.44
C GLY A 83 -3.54 -8.86 4.98
N PHE A 84 -3.96 -7.63 4.76
CA PHE A 84 -3.96 -7.02 3.44
C PHE A 84 -3.23 -5.68 3.45
N VAL A 85 -2.16 -5.56 2.64
CA VAL A 85 -1.45 -4.30 2.44
C VAL A 85 -1.84 -3.75 1.07
N ASN A 86 -2.68 -2.73 1.07
CA ASN A 86 -3.19 -2.06 -0.11
C ASN A 86 -2.19 -0.98 -0.55
N ASN A 87 -1.09 -1.42 -1.15
CA ASN A 87 0.07 -0.59 -1.40
C ASN A 87 0.20 -0.11 -2.85
N ALA A 88 -0.38 -0.80 -3.82
CA ALA A 88 -0.25 -0.42 -5.22
C ALA A 88 -0.63 1.04 -5.47
N GLY A 89 0.19 1.74 -6.24
CA GLY A 89 -0.05 3.12 -6.60
C GLY A 89 0.92 3.59 -7.67
N ILE A 90 0.50 4.59 -8.40
CA ILE A 90 1.29 5.25 -9.44
C ILE A 90 1.38 6.75 -9.17
N LEU A 91 2.44 7.35 -9.66
CA LEU A 91 2.69 8.77 -9.68
C LEU A 91 3.12 9.13 -11.11
N ASP A 92 2.66 10.24 -11.63
CA ASP A 92 2.99 10.70 -12.99
C ASP A 92 4.06 11.81 -12.93
N LYS A 93 4.54 12.24 -14.09
CA LYS A 93 5.49 13.34 -14.20
C LYS A 93 4.95 14.58 -13.50
N ALA A 94 5.84 15.34 -12.87
CA ALA A 94 5.46 16.60 -12.24
C ALA A 94 4.85 17.58 -13.26
N ALA A 95 3.74 18.19 -12.88
CA ALA A 95 3.02 19.16 -13.71
C ALA A 95 2.34 20.24 -12.86
N LYS A 96 2.06 21.39 -13.44
CA LYS A 96 1.17 22.39 -12.84
C LYS A 96 -0.28 21.96 -12.98
N PHE A 97 -1.13 22.41 -12.11
CA PHE A 97 -2.56 22.07 -12.11
C PHE A 97 -3.24 22.31 -13.46
N VAL A 98 -2.95 23.46 -14.08
CA VAL A 98 -3.54 23.84 -15.37
C VAL A 98 -3.09 22.99 -16.55
N ASP A 99 -1.99 22.25 -16.41
CA ASP A 99 -1.43 21.38 -17.43
C ASP A 99 -1.82 19.90 -17.23
N MET A 100 -2.59 19.58 -16.19
CA MET A 100 -3.07 18.22 -15.90
C MET A 100 -4.38 17.98 -16.67
N ASP A 101 -4.36 17.03 -17.60
CA ASP A 101 -5.56 16.66 -18.36
C ASP A 101 -6.41 15.59 -17.62
N ALA A 102 -7.67 15.46 -18.10
CA ALA A 102 -8.61 14.49 -17.52
C ALA A 102 -8.14 13.04 -17.70
N ALA A 103 -7.44 12.70 -18.78
CA ALA A 103 -6.94 11.34 -19.01
C ALA A 103 -5.85 10.96 -18.00
N ARG A 104 -4.97 11.89 -17.66
CA ARG A 104 -3.99 11.74 -16.59
C ARG A 104 -4.66 11.50 -15.24
N LEU A 105 -5.63 12.37 -14.88
CA LEU A 105 -6.38 12.23 -13.65
C LEU A 105 -7.07 10.86 -13.59
N GLN A 106 -7.73 10.43 -14.67
CA GLN A 106 -8.41 9.15 -14.73
C GLN A 106 -7.44 7.98 -14.47
N ARG A 107 -6.25 7.95 -15.12
CA ARG A 107 -5.25 6.90 -14.89
C ARG A 107 -4.81 6.82 -13.43
N ILE A 108 -4.59 7.98 -12.78
CA ILE A 108 -4.21 8.04 -11.36
C ILE A 108 -5.35 7.51 -10.49
N LEU A 109 -6.58 7.92 -10.73
CA LEU A 109 -7.74 7.48 -9.95
C LEU A 109 -8.06 6.00 -10.17
N ASP A 110 -7.94 5.47 -11.38
CA ASP A 110 -8.19 4.06 -11.67
C ASP A 110 -7.31 3.14 -10.80
N VAL A 111 -6.04 3.47 -10.64
CA VAL A 111 -5.11 2.66 -9.84
C VAL A 111 -5.19 3.02 -8.35
N ASN A 112 -5.01 4.31 -8.03
CA ASN A 112 -4.78 4.73 -6.64
C ASN A 112 -6.06 4.80 -5.81
N THR A 113 -7.23 4.91 -6.45
CA THR A 113 -8.52 5.10 -5.76
C THR A 113 -9.48 3.96 -6.07
N VAL A 114 -9.91 3.80 -7.32
CA VAL A 114 -10.89 2.77 -7.70
C VAL A 114 -10.32 1.38 -7.45
N GLY A 115 -9.12 1.11 -7.93
CA GLY A 115 -8.45 -0.17 -7.73
C GLY A 115 -8.18 -0.47 -6.26
N ALA A 116 -7.70 0.53 -5.52
CA ALA A 116 -7.50 0.38 -4.08
C ALA A 116 -8.81 0.12 -3.33
N PHE A 117 -9.91 0.79 -3.71
CA PHE A 117 -11.23 0.57 -3.13
C PHE A 117 -11.73 -0.86 -3.38
N VAL A 118 -11.70 -1.32 -4.64
CA VAL A 118 -12.15 -2.67 -5.01
C VAL A 118 -11.29 -3.74 -4.32
N ALA A 119 -9.97 -3.56 -4.25
CA ALA A 119 -9.09 -4.50 -3.57
C ALA A 119 -9.36 -4.54 -2.06
N ALA A 120 -9.59 -3.39 -1.42
CA ALA A 120 -9.97 -3.33 -0.01
C ALA A 120 -11.32 -4.01 0.26
N GLN A 121 -12.30 -3.84 -0.64
CA GLN A 121 -13.60 -4.50 -0.56
C GLN A 121 -13.47 -6.03 -0.66
N GLU A 122 -12.66 -6.55 -1.59
CA GLU A 122 -12.40 -7.97 -1.73
C GLU A 122 -11.69 -8.56 -0.49
N ALA A 123 -10.76 -7.81 0.11
CA ALA A 123 -10.11 -8.22 1.36
C ALA A 123 -11.11 -8.25 2.52
N ALA A 124 -11.93 -7.19 2.67
CA ALA A 124 -12.93 -7.10 3.71
C ALA A 124 -13.96 -8.24 3.63
N ARG A 125 -14.43 -8.61 2.43
CA ARG A 125 -15.36 -9.76 2.25
C ARG A 125 -14.79 -11.06 2.77
N ARG A 126 -13.48 -11.30 2.67
CA ARG A 126 -12.80 -12.53 3.13
C ARG A 126 -12.52 -12.52 4.63
N MET A 127 -12.30 -11.34 5.20
CA MET A 127 -11.96 -11.18 6.61
C MET A 127 -13.20 -11.08 7.51
N SER A 128 -14.30 -10.49 7.01
CA SER A 128 -15.49 -10.17 7.79
C SER A 128 -16.08 -11.40 8.50
N THR A 129 -16.18 -11.32 9.83
CA THR A 129 -16.82 -12.38 10.64
C THR A 129 -18.30 -12.52 10.32
N ARG A 130 -18.96 -11.44 9.88
CA ARG A 130 -20.35 -11.44 9.41
C ARG A 130 -20.52 -12.29 8.15
N LEU A 131 -19.49 -12.41 7.33
CA LEU A 131 -19.47 -13.18 6.08
C LEU A 131 -18.76 -14.54 6.22
N GLY A 132 -18.47 -14.98 7.46
CA GLY A 132 -17.81 -16.26 7.75
C GLY A 132 -16.28 -16.20 7.81
N GLY A 133 -15.67 -15.04 7.67
CA GLY A 133 -14.25 -14.82 7.88
C GLY A 133 -13.83 -14.92 9.35
N LYS A 134 -12.57 -14.66 9.63
CA LYS A 134 -11.98 -14.77 10.99
C LYS A 134 -11.44 -13.44 11.53
N GLY A 135 -11.85 -12.32 10.94
CA GLY A 135 -11.24 -11.03 11.18
C GLY A 135 -9.91 -10.87 10.43
N GLY A 136 -9.26 -9.74 10.63
CA GLY A 136 -7.97 -9.46 10.00
C GLY A 136 -7.55 -8.00 10.13
N VAL A 137 -6.49 -7.66 9.40
CA VAL A 137 -5.97 -6.29 9.38
C VAL A 137 -5.78 -5.80 7.95
N ILE A 138 -6.26 -4.61 7.66
CA ILE A 138 -6.03 -3.91 6.39
C ILE A 138 -5.18 -2.67 6.66
N VAL A 139 -4.08 -2.52 5.94
CA VAL A 139 -3.27 -1.29 5.94
C VAL A 139 -3.26 -0.69 4.54
N ASN A 140 -3.83 0.49 4.42
CA ASN A 140 -3.86 1.26 3.18
C ASN A 140 -2.62 2.15 3.07
N MET A 141 -2.00 2.20 1.90
CA MET A 141 -0.88 3.09 1.62
C MET A 141 -1.39 4.42 1.08
N SER A 142 -1.49 5.41 1.97
CA SER A 142 -1.76 6.79 1.63
C SER A 142 -0.46 7.54 1.31
N SER A 143 -0.35 8.81 1.64
CA SER A 143 0.83 9.66 1.47
C SER A 143 0.70 10.94 2.29
N ALA A 144 1.83 11.53 2.70
CA ALA A 144 1.88 12.91 3.19
C ALA A 144 1.31 13.91 2.17
N ALA A 145 1.32 13.57 0.88
CA ALA A 145 0.72 14.39 -0.17
C ALA A 145 -0.77 14.67 0.07
N ALA A 146 -1.50 13.75 0.72
CA ALA A 146 -2.91 13.95 1.10
C ALA A 146 -3.11 15.20 1.98
N LYS A 147 -2.13 15.52 2.84
CA LYS A 147 -2.12 16.73 3.70
C LYS A 147 -1.50 17.93 2.99
N LEU A 148 -0.44 17.69 2.21
CA LEU A 148 0.37 18.74 1.60
C LEU A 148 -0.22 19.27 0.27
N GLY A 149 -1.16 18.56 -0.35
CA GLY A 149 -1.85 18.98 -1.56
C GLY A 149 -1.08 18.82 -2.87
N GLY A 150 0.24 18.51 -2.84
CA GLY A 150 1.05 18.24 -4.05
C GLY A 150 1.21 19.43 -5.01
N ALA A 151 1.15 20.65 -4.52
CA ALA A 151 1.21 21.88 -5.33
C ALA A 151 2.45 21.92 -6.24
N ASN A 152 2.25 22.34 -7.51
CA ASN A 152 3.24 22.41 -8.58
C ASN A 152 3.87 21.07 -9.02
N GLU A 153 3.40 19.94 -8.50
CA GLU A 153 3.96 18.63 -8.81
C GLU A 153 2.89 17.58 -9.16
N ALA A 154 1.93 17.31 -8.25
CA ALA A 154 1.10 16.13 -8.32
C ALA A 154 -0.21 16.30 -7.51
N ILE A 155 -1.04 17.29 -7.84
CA ILE A 155 -2.33 17.53 -7.17
C ILE A 155 -3.29 16.36 -7.38
N ASP A 156 -3.28 15.75 -8.56
CA ASP A 156 -4.03 14.54 -8.90
C ASP A 156 -3.68 13.34 -8.02
N TYR A 157 -2.39 13.14 -7.76
CA TYR A 157 -1.90 12.12 -6.82
C TYR A 157 -2.33 12.46 -5.39
N ALA A 158 -2.14 13.70 -4.94
CA ALA A 158 -2.54 14.15 -3.61
C ALA A 158 -4.04 13.92 -3.37
N LEU A 159 -4.88 14.27 -4.36
CA LEU A 159 -6.32 14.02 -4.36
C LEU A 159 -6.61 12.52 -4.19
N SER A 160 -5.95 11.66 -4.98
CA SER A 160 -6.14 10.22 -4.87
C SER A 160 -5.78 9.67 -3.48
N LYS A 161 -4.76 10.23 -2.83
CA LYS A 161 -4.33 9.81 -1.48
C LYS A 161 -5.23 10.39 -0.38
N GLY A 162 -5.83 11.55 -0.58
CA GLY A 162 -6.92 12.06 0.26
C GLY A 162 -8.15 11.14 0.25
N ALA A 163 -8.49 10.57 -0.90
CA ALA A 163 -9.55 9.57 -1.01
C ALA A 163 -9.24 8.30 -0.18
N ILE A 164 -7.98 7.84 -0.16
CA ILE A 164 -7.55 6.70 0.67
C ILE A 164 -7.69 7.01 2.16
N ASP A 165 -7.39 8.21 2.60
CA ASP A 165 -7.56 8.62 3.99
C ASP A 165 -9.04 8.54 4.41
N THR A 166 -9.93 9.12 3.60
CA THR A 166 -11.38 9.09 3.86
C THR A 166 -11.92 7.66 3.85
N MET A 167 -11.52 6.84 2.86
CA MET A 167 -11.88 5.43 2.77
C MET A 167 -11.43 4.66 4.03
N THR A 168 -10.22 4.89 4.49
CA THR A 168 -9.67 4.23 5.70
C THR A 168 -10.53 4.52 6.92
N ILE A 169 -10.91 5.78 7.15
CA ILE A 169 -11.75 6.19 8.27
C ILE A 169 -13.14 5.54 8.20
N GLY A 170 -13.76 5.54 7.01
CA GLY A 170 -15.08 4.94 6.78
C GLY A 170 -15.06 3.43 7.03
N MET A 171 -14.13 2.73 6.42
CA MET A 171 -13.94 1.29 6.58
C MET A 171 -13.65 0.90 8.04
N ALA A 172 -12.82 1.67 8.75
CA ALA A 172 -12.49 1.40 10.14
C ALA A 172 -13.73 1.42 11.05
N LYS A 173 -14.61 2.41 10.87
CA LYS A 173 -15.85 2.53 11.63
C LYS A 173 -16.83 1.42 11.32
N GLU A 174 -16.97 1.04 10.05
CA GLU A 174 -17.92 0.04 9.59
C GLU A 174 -17.49 -1.39 9.96
N LEU A 175 -16.20 -1.72 9.75
CA LEU A 175 -15.69 -3.08 9.80
C LEU A 175 -15.15 -3.50 11.17
N ALA A 176 -15.02 -2.58 12.13
CA ALA A 176 -14.49 -2.91 13.47
C ALA A 176 -15.32 -3.99 14.17
N SER A 177 -16.66 -3.90 14.11
CA SER A 177 -17.57 -4.89 14.68
C SER A 177 -17.54 -6.25 13.96
N GLU A 178 -16.95 -6.29 12.76
CA GLU A 178 -16.77 -7.50 11.96
C GLU A 178 -15.35 -8.11 12.15
N GLY A 179 -14.62 -7.65 13.18
CA GLY A 179 -13.29 -8.17 13.53
C GLY A 179 -12.15 -7.68 12.65
N ILE A 180 -12.34 -6.59 11.89
CA ILE A 180 -11.33 -6.07 10.98
C ILE A 180 -10.83 -4.72 11.48
N ARG A 181 -9.51 -4.59 11.68
CA ARG A 181 -8.87 -3.30 11.89
C ARG A 181 -8.41 -2.70 10.55
N VAL A 182 -8.69 -1.43 10.32
CA VAL A 182 -8.31 -0.73 9.10
C VAL A 182 -7.55 0.52 9.45
N ASN A 183 -6.30 0.66 8.98
CA ASN A 183 -5.46 1.82 9.22
C ASN A 183 -4.78 2.24 7.91
N ALA A 184 -4.19 3.42 7.88
CA ALA A 184 -3.34 3.86 6.79
C ALA A 184 -1.97 4.31 7.28
N VAL A 185 -0.96 4.13 6.44
CA VAL A 185 0.35 4.78 6.56
C VAL A 185 0.41 5.89 5.53
N ARG A 186 0.92 7.05 5.92
CA ARG A 186 1.22 8.21 5.08
C ARG A 186 2.73 8.39 4.98
N PRO A 187 3.41 7.74 4.02
CA PRO A 187 4.84 7.98 3.82
C PRO A 187 5.12 9.42 3.38
N GLY A 188 6.23 9.96 3.84
CA GLY A 188 6.80 11.21 3.35
C GLY A 188 7.63 11.00 2.09
N MET A 189 8.79 11.65 2.04
CA MET A 189 9.76 11.49 0.97
C MET A 189 10.62 10.25 1.24
N ILE A 190 10.26 9.14 0.57
CA ILE A 190 10.93 7.85 0.71
C ILE A 190 11.76 7.56 -0.54
N ASP A 191 13.01 7.13 -0.36
CA ASP A 191 13.90 6.79 -1.48
C ASP A 191 13.47 5.47 -2.11
N THR A 192 12.69 5.59 -3.18
CA THR A 192 12.14 4.46 -3.94
C THR A 192 11.98 4.82 -5.40
N ASP A 193 11.82 3.83 -6.27
CA ASP A 193 11.69 4.03 -7.72
C ASP A 193 10.54 4.96 -8.14
N ILE A 194 9.47 5.04 -7.36
CA ILE A 194 8.33 5.92 -7.66
C ILE A 194 8.72 7.40 -7.73
N GLN A 195 9.81 7.80 -7.04
CA GLN A 195 10.31 9.17 -7.10
C GLN A 195 10.89 9.51 -8.48
N ARG A 196 11.45 8.52 -9.17
CA ARG A 196 12.02 8.67 -10.53
C ARG A 196 10.93 8.86 -11.56
N ASP A 197 9.74 8.30 -11.35
CA ASP A 197 8.59 8.40 -12.27
C ASP A 197 8.14 9.86 -12.44
N THR A 198 8.44 10.76 -11.47
CA THR A 198 8.12 12.20 -11.55
C THR A 198 8.92 12.99 -12.57
N GLY A 199 10.04 12.45 -13.05
CA GLY A 199 10.99 13.15 -13.93
C GLY A 199 11.77 14.28 -13.26
N ILE A 200 11.68 14.43 -11.93
CA ILE A 200 12.47 15.41 -11.16
C ILE A 200 13.78 14.74 -10.73
N PRO A 201 14.95 15.19 -11.23
CA PRO A 201 16.23 14.69 -10.76
C PRO A 201 16.43 14.99 -9.27
N ASP A 202 17.01 14.03 -8.55
CA ASP A 202 17.37 14.17 -7.13
C ASP A 202 16.23 14.66 -6.24
N ARG A 203 14.98 14.24 -6.56
CA ARG A 203 13.76 14.71 -5.88
C ARG A 203 13.83 14.51 -4.37
N VAL A 204 14.39 13.40 -3.90
CA VAL A 204 14.57 13.12 -2.46
C VAL A 204 15.50 14.14 -1.84
N GLN A 205 16.67 14.38 -2.45
CA GLN A 205 17.69 15.32 -1.97
C GLN A 205 17.15 16.77 -1.93
N ARG A 206 16.39 17.15 -2.94
CA ARG A 206 15.74 18.48 -2.98
C ARG A 206 14.70 18.68 -1.87
N ALA A 207 14.09 17.60 -1.39
CA ALA A 207 13.13 17.66 -0.32
C ALA A 207 13.77 17.68 1.09
N VAL A 208 15.04 17.26 1.23
CA VAL A 208 15.75 17.16 2.52
C VAL A 208 15.64 18.43 3.39
N PRO A 209 15.83 19.67 2.85
CA PRO A 209 15.70 20.88 3.65
C PRO A 209 14.30 21.12 4.23
N LEU A 210 13.27 20.44 3.70
CA LEU A 210 11.87 20.53 4.14
C LEU A 210 11.49 19.41 5.11
N ILE A 211 12.44 18.53 5.45
CA ILE A 211 12.23 17.39 6.34
C ILE A 211 12.95 17.66 7.66
N PRO A 212 12.26 17.77 8.80
CA PRO A 212 12.90 18.01 10.10
C PRO A 212 14.02 17.04 10.47
N MET A 213 13.91 15.75 10.09
CA MET A 213 14.97 14.77 10.29
C MET A 213 16.16 14.90 9.31
N LEU A 214 16.15 15.88 8.38
CA LEU A 214 17.19 16.22 7.42
C LEU A 214 17.68 15.05 6.55
N ARG A 215 16.78 14.11 6.24
CA ARG A 215 17.01 13.01 5.30
C ARG A 215 15.71 12.48 4.72
N GLY A 216 15.80 11.80 3.59
CA GLY A 216 14.73 10.93 3.12
C GLY A 216 14.56 9.71 4.02
N GLY A 217 13.38 9.14 4.03
CA GLY A 217 13.11 7.84 4.66
C GLY A 217 13.48 6.68 3.73
N THR A 218 13.58 5.47 4.28
CA THR A 218 13.77 4.24 3.53
C THR A 218 12.47 3.45 3.38
N ALA A 219 12.43 2.53 2.44
CA ALA A 219 11.28 1.62 2.27
C ALA A 219 11.08 0.74 3.51
N GLU A 220 12.17 0.35 4.17
CA GLU A 220 12.18 -0.47 5.38
C GLU A 220 11.55 0.25 6.57
N GLU A 221 11.83 1.55 6.78
CA GLU A 221 11.22 2.36 7.84
C GLU A 221 9.70 2.43 7.69
N VAL A 222 9.19 2.51 6.46
CA VAL A 222 7.75 2.45 6.19
C VAL A 222 7.21 1.04 6.39
N ALA A 223 7.93 0.01 5.96
CA ALA A 223 7.55 -1.38 6.14
C ALA A 223 7.45 -1.76 7.63
N ASP A 224 8.34 -1.25 8.48
CA ASP A 224 8.26 -1.43 9.93
C ASP A 224 6.97 -0.87 10.52
N ALA A 225 6.57 0.32 10.10
CA ALA A 225 5.30 0.93 10.52
C ALA A 225 4.08 0.13 10.03
N VAL A 226 4.10 -0.34 8.79
CA VAL A 226 3.06 -1.23 8.25
C VAL A 226 2.94 -2.50 9.10
N LEU A 227 4.05 -3.16 9.40
CA LEU A 227 4.02 -4.41 10.14
C LEU A 227 3.73 -4.23 11.64
N TRP A 228 4.01 -3.08 12.22
CA TRP A 228 3.50 -2.74 13.53
C TRP A 228 1.97 -2.67 13.51
N LEU A 229 1.36 -2.00 12.52
CA LEU A 229 -0.09 -1.95 12.35
C LEU A 229 -0.71 -3.33 12.08
N MET A 230 0.03 -4.25 11.44
CA MET A 230 -0.38 -5.64 11.21
C MET A 230 -0.27 -6.54 12.45
N SER A 231 0.40 -6.07 13.50
CA SER A 231 0.66 -6.86 14.72
C SER A 231 -0.39 -6.64 15.80
N ASP A 232 -0.35 -7.50 16.82
CA ASP A 232 -1.19 -7.39 18.02
C ASP A 232 -0.76 -6.22 18.92
N GLN A 233 0.45 -5.65 18.73
CA GLN A 233 0.92 -4.46 19.44
C GLN A 233 0.08 -3.21 19.12
N SER A 234 -0.62 -3.20 17.98
CA SER A 234 -1.56 -2.15 17.58
C SER A 234 -3.02 -2.59 17.69
N SER A 235 -3.33 -3.55 18.55
CA SER A 235 -4.65 -4.19 18.66
C SER A 235 -5.81 -3.22 18.91
N TYR A 236 -5.54 -2.06 19.52
CA TYR A 236 -6.56 -1.02 19.76
C TYR A 236 -6.50 0.14 18.76
N CYS A 237 -5.74 -0.03 17.65
CA CYS A 237 -5.64 0.96 16.58
C CYS A 237 -6.52 0.57 15.38
N THR A 238 -7.55 1.36 15.11
CA THR A 238 -8.35 1.31 13.87
C THR A 238 -8.75 2.73 13.48
N GLY A 239 -8.72 3.06 12.20
CA GLY A 239 -8.96 4.41 11.69
C GLY A 239 -7.74 5.36 11.84
N LEU A 240 -6.58 4.83 12.25
CA LEU A 240 -5.35 5.63 12.37
C LEU A 240 -4.79 5.94 10.98
N LEU A 241 -4.40 7.21 10.79
CA LEU A 241 -3.66 7.70 9.64
C LEU A 241 -2.24 8.05 10.12
N LEU A 242 -1.34 7.07 10.05
CA LEU A 242 0.01 7.15 10.63
C LEU A 242 0.99 7.85 9.68
N ASP A 243 1.47 9.02 10.06
CA ASP A 243 2.49 9.76 9.32
C ASP A 243 3.89 9.13 9.55
N VAL A 244 4.56 8.71 8.47
CA VAL A 244 5.96 8.22 8.46
C VAL A 244 6.75 9.13 7.52
N THR A 245 7.06 10.34 8.00
CA THR A 245 7.43 11.48 7.15
C THR A 245 8.75 12.16 7.54
N GLY A 246 9.41 11.72 8.62
CA GLY A 246 10.55 12.43 9.19
C GLY A 246 10.18 13.84 9.71
N GLY A 247 8.89 14.07 10.03
CA GLY A 247 8.36 15.34 10.49
C GLY A 247 7.85 16.27 9.39
N ARG A 248 7.96 15.90 8.10
CA ARG A 248 7.43 16.71 7.00
C ARG A 248 5.90 16.73 7.05
N GLY A 249 5.30 17.91 7.13
CA GLY A 249 3.84 18.08 7.14
C GLY A 249 3.21 18.02 8.54
N LEU A 250 4.01 18.24 9.57
CA LEU A 250 3.53 18.55 10.92
C LEU A 250 2.91 19.94 10.97
#